data_af0dcaf548526ba7c0d4a6474cece74f
#
_entry.id   af0dcaf548526ba7c0d4a6474cece74f
#
_cell.length_a   1.000
_cell.length_b   1.000
_cell.length_c   1.000
_cell.angle_alpha   90.00
_cell.angle_beta   90.00
_cell.angle_gamma   90.00
#
_symmetry.space_group_name_H-M   'P 1'
#
loop_
_entity.id
_entity.type
_entity.pdbx_description
1 polymer ?
#
loop_
_entity_poly.entity_id
_entity_poly.type
_entity_poly.pdbx_seq_one_letter_code
_entity_poly.pdbx_strand_id
1 'polypeptide(L)'
;VNYKGRGMVFAGANDGMLHAFNLGLLEDSWTGQGTYEKARLTGADLGKEMWAFIPKNVLPYLKYITNPYYCHIFNVDLTPFIFDASIGGNAGDAKPANGSSWRTVLIGGMRTGGACRGTTTACTDVDEGGGGGKDCVNTPVDVGGASVGYSSYFAIDVTDQNNPQLLWEFSDPQLGFATTGPTVVRIGNTNNNGDWFVVFGSGPTGPIITDAAKKTSYQFMGSSDQNLRLFIFNLKTGPGINNANVIVKDTGIQYAFAGSMISSAIDTNLNYMDDAVYIGYTKMNTADGAGTTADPYKWTQGGVGRLLTNENPDPTQWAWSTVMDNIGPVTSAVAKLESTRNK
;
A
#
# COMPACT_ATOMS: atom_id res chain seq x y z
N VAL A 1 0.62 23.20 -12.38
CA VAL A 1 1.69 22.22 -12.58
C VAL A 1 1.73 21.85 -14.05
N ASN A 2 2.87 22.00 -14.73
CA ASN A 2 3.02 21.63 -16.14
C ASN A 2 3.46 20.14 -16.22
N TYR A 3 2.53 19.25 -16.53
CA TYR A 3 2.82 17.82 -16.66
C TYR A 3 3.49 17.41 -17.96
N LYS A 4 3.48 18.24 -19.00
CA LYS A 4 4.02 17.90 -20.33
C LYS A 4 5.51 17.56 -20.33
N GLY A 5 6.29 18.10 -19.39
CA GLY A 5 7.73 17.86 -19.27
C GLY A 5 8.15 16.90 -18.16
N ARG A 6 7.21 16.14 -17.56
CA ARG A 6 7.47 15.33 -16.38
C ARG A 6 6.98 13.88 -16.51
N GLY A 7 7.07 13.35 -17.71
CA GLY A 7 6.70 11.95 -17.92
C GLY A 7 7.69 11.03 -17.23
N MET A 8 7.20 10.21 -16.28
CA MET A 8 7.98 9.21 -15.57
C MET A 8 7.26 7.87 -15.57
N VAL A 9 8.02 6.79 -15.59
CA VAL A 9 7.54 5.43 -15.32
C VAL A 9 8.20 4.94 -14.06
N PHE A 10 7.40 4.38 -13.16
CA PHE A 10 7.88 3.79 -11.93
C PHE A 10 7.61 2.29 -11.95
N ALA A 11 8.64 1.50 -11.64
CA ALA A 11 8.56 0.05 -11.61
C ALA A 11 9.23 -0.50 -10.35
N GLY A 12 8.47 -1.26 -9.57
CA GLY A 12 9.05 -2.05 -8.48
C GLY A 12 9.70 -3.31 -9.03
N ALA A 13 10.77 -3.76 -8.40
CA ALA A 13 11.52 -4.93 -8.84
C ALA A 13 11.99 -5.80 -7.66
N ASN A 14 12.35 -7.05 -7.97
CA ASN A 14 12.82 -8.01 -6.97
C ASN A 14 14.34 -7.93 -6.72
N ASP A 15 15.02 -6.98 -7.36
CA ASP A 15 16.38 -6.58 -6.99
C ASP A 15 16.43 -5.71 -5.72
N GLY A 16 15.26 -5.37 -5.18
CA GLY A 16 15.10 -4.60 -3.95
C GLY A 16 14.72 -3.15 -4.15
N MET A 17 14.51 -2.70 -5.40
CA MET A 17 14.37 -1.28 -5.71
C MET A 17 13.02 -0.93 -6.35
N LEU A 18 12.59 0.31 -6.11
CA LEU A 18 11.68 1.03 -6.98
C LEU A 18 12.53 1.85 -7.96
N HIS A 19 12.37 1.58 -9.25
CA HIS A 19 13.05 2.28 -10.32
C HIS A 19 12.18 3.38 -10.91
N ALA A 20 12.80 4.47 -11.32
CA ALA A 20 12.16 5.60 -11.97
C ALA A 20 12.84 5.92 -13.31
N PHE A 21 12.08 5.84 -14.38
CA PHE A 21 12.57 6.03 -15.74
C PHE A 21 11.97 7.27 -16.38
N ASN A 22 12.78 7.99 -17.15
CA ASN A 22 12.33 9.14 -17.92
C ASN A 22 11.46 8.72 -19.10
N LEU A 23 10.22 9.19 -19.13
CA LEU A 23 9.31 8.98 -20.26
C LEU A 23 9.41 10.07 -21.33
N GLY A 24 10.19 11.13 -21.05
CA GLY A 24 10.39 12.26 -21.95
C GLY A 24 9.25 13.26 -21.98
N LEU A 25 9.11 13.94 -23.09
CA LEU A 25 8.10 14.94 -23.37
C LEU A 25 7.01 14.34 -24.25
N LEU A 26 5.77 14.63 -23.92
CA LEU A 26 4.64 14.29 -24.78
C LEU A 26 4.44 15.42 -25.80
N GLU A 27 4.72 15.13 -27.07
CA GLU A 27 4.33 15.97 -28.20
C GLU A 27 2.95 15.54 -28.68
N ASP A 28 1.97 16.43 -28.51
CA ASP A 28 0.57 16.23 -28.88
C ASP A 28 0.16 16.99 -30.17
N SER A 29 1.13 17.62 -30.84
CA SER A 29 0.89 18.33 -32.10
C SER A 29 1.04 17.37 -33.28
N TRP A 30 -0.09 16.99 -33.85
CA TRP A 30 -0.12 16.24 -35.10
C TRP A 30 0.04 17.20 -36.29
N THR A 31 1.12 17.08 -37.03
CA THR A 31 1.40 17.92 -38.20
C THR A 31 1.47 17.15 -39.51
N GLY A 32 1.27 15.84 -39.53
CA GLY A 32 1.45 14.99 -40.70
C GLY A 32 0.13 14.51 -41.30
N GLN A 33 -0.16 14.86 -42.56
CA GLN A 33 -1.16 14.14 -43.34
C GLN A 33 -0.62 12.75 -43.66
N GLY A 34 -1.37 11.70 -43.22
CA GLY A 34 -1.07 10.32 -43.55
C GLY A 34 -0.36 9.50 -42.47
N THR A 35 -0.06 10.07 -41.30
CA THR A 35 0.39 9.32 -40.14
C THR A 35 -0.73 9.20 -39.11
N TYR A 36 -0.93 8.01 -38.56
CA TYR A 36 -1.93 7.76 -37.52
C TYR A 36 -1.46 8.14 -36.12
N GLU A 37 -0.27 8.72 -35.99
CA GLU A 37 0.27 9.21 -34.72
C GLU A 37 -0.48 10.46 -34.25
N LYS A 38 -1.17 10.34 -33.15
CA LYS A 38 -1.82 11.47 -32.47
C LYS A 38 -0.92 12.16 -31.47
N ALA A 39 0.04 11.45 -30.92
CA ALA A 39 1.03 11.93 -29.96
C ALA A 39 2.25 11.00 -29.97
N ARG A 40 3.40 11.53 -29.60
CA ARG A 40 4.63 10.74 -29.42
C ARG A 40 5.41 11.22 -28.21
N LEU A 41 6.24 10.33 -27.68
CA LEU A 41 7.21 10.70 -26.65
C LEU A 41 8.52 11.10 -27.33
N THR A 42 9.09 12.21 -26.89
CA THR A 42 10.34 12.76 -27.40
C THR A 42 11.28 13.13 -26.27
N GLY A 43 12.56 13.30 -26.58
CA GLY A 43 13.61 13.67 -25.62
C GLY A 43 14.88 12.86 -25.82
N ALA A 44 15.99 13.37 -25.31
CA ALA A 44 17.31 12.76 -25.48
C ALA A 44 17.50 11.50 -24.61
N ASP A 45 16.83 11.42 -23.47
CA ASP A 45 17.04 10.40 -22.44
C ASP A 45 15.79 9.52 -22.23
N LEU A 46 15.07 9.19 -23.31
CA LEU A 46 13.90 8.29 -23.24
C LEU A 46 14.29 6.92 -22.67
N GLY A 47 13.56 6.48 -21.64
CA GLY A 47 13.79 5.20 -20.98
C GLY A 47 15.03 5.15 -20.08
N LYS A 48 15.73 6.27 -19.90
CA LYS A 48 16.86 6.34 -18.97
C LYS A 48 16.38 6.30 -17.54
N GLU A 49 17.03 5.45 -16.74
CA GLU A 49 16.83 5.45 -15.31
C GLU A 49 17.34 6.76 -14.70
N MET A 50 16.47 7.46 -13.98
CA MET A 50 16.77 8.72 -13.33
C MET A 50 17.26 8.51 -11.91
N TRP A 51 16.62 7.58 -11.21
CA TRP A 51 16.95 7.21 -9.84
C TRP A 51 16.29 5.88 -9.47
N ALA A 52 16.77 5.26 -8.39
CA ALA A 52 16.16 4.12 -7.75
C ALA A 52 16.09 4.35 -6.24
N PHE A 53 15.11 3.74 -5.58
CA PHE A 53 14.88 3.83 -4.15
C PHE A 53 14.81 2.43 -3.54
N ILE A 54 15.56 2.19 -2.46
CA ILE A 54 15.54 0.95 -1.68
C ILE A 54 14.83 1.20 -0.36
N PRO A 55 13.67 0.58 -0.09
CA PRO A 55 13.03 0.64 1.21
C PRO A 55 13.93 0.02 2.30
N LYS A 56 13.95 0.61 3.50
CA LYS A 56 14.77 0.10 4.61
C LYS A 56 14.48 -1.36 4.97
N ASN A 57 13.22 -1.79 4.81
CA ASN A 57 12.79 -3.14 5.13
C ASN A 57 13.24 -4.20 4.10
N VAL A 58 13.76 -3.79 2.96
CA VAL A 58 14.43 -4.67 1.98
C VAL A 58 15.88 -4.96 2.38
N LEU A 59 16.55 -4.02 3.05
CA LEU A 59 17.99 -4.08 3.33
C LEU A 59 18.46 -5.40 3.94
N PRO A 60 17.76 -6.04 4.90
CA PRO A 60 18.19 -7.31 5.47
C PRO A 60 18.28 -8.46 4.47
N TYR A 61 17.54 -8.35 3.35
CA TYR A 61 17.39 -9.42 2.37
C TYR A 61 18.31 -9.27 1.14
N LEU A 62 18.93 -8.11 0.93
CA LEU A 62 19.78 -7.86 -0.24
C LEU A 62 20.95 -8.85 -0.36
N LYS A 63 21.49 -9.33 0.77
CA LYS A 63 22.57 -10.32 0.81
C LYS A 63 22.20 -11.64 0.10
N TYR A 64 20.92 -11.99 0.04
CA TYR A 64 20.46 -13.23 -0.56
C TYR A 64 20.44 -13.19 -2.09
N ILE A 65 20.35 -11.99 -2.68
CA ILE A 65 20.35 -11.81 -4.14
C ILE A 65 21.65 -12.34 -4.78
N THR A 66 22.75 -12.32 -4.03
CA THR A 66 24.07 -12.79 -4.49
C THR A 66 24.36 -14.24 -4.11
N ASN A 67 23.46 -14.93 -3.42
CA ASN A 67 23.65 -16.32 -3.01
C ASN A 67 23.53 -17.25 -4.24
N PRO A 68 24.50 -18.16 -4.51
CA PRO A 68 24.40 -19.13 -5.59
C PRO A 68 23.19 -20.06 -5.50
N TYR A 69 22.68 -20.27 -4.29
CA TYR A 69 21.47 -21.06 -4.00
C TYR A 69 20.25 -20.16 -3.80
N TYR A 70 20.22 -19.03 -4.51
CA TYR A 70 19.14 -18.05 -4.40
C TYR A 70 17.78 -18.69 -4.55
N CYS A 71 16.97 -18.44 -3.56
CA CYS A 71 15.54 -18.68 -3.57
C CYS A 71 14.85 -17.34 -3.89
N HIS A 72 13.79 -17.36 -4.70
CA HIS A 72 13.14 -16.12 -5.12
C HIS A 72 12.53 -15.38 -3.94
N ILE A 73 13.04 -14.18 -3.67
CA ILE A 73 12.55 -13.28 -2.63
C ILE A 73 11.82 -12.13 -3.30
N PHE A 74 10.56 -11.93 -2.93
CA PHE A 74 9.83 -10.72 -3.32
C PHE A 74 10.37 -9.53 -2.54
N ASN A 75 10.52 -8.39 -3.20
CA ASN A 75 10.98 -7.15 -2.58
C ASN A 75 9.97 -6.02 -2.80
N VAL A 76 10.12 -5.21 -3.86
CA VAL A 76 9.19 -4.12 -4.16
C VAL A 76 8.21 -4.59 -5.23
N ASP A 77 7.10 -5.20 -4.81
CA ASP A 77 6.18 -5.92 -5.69
C ASP A 77 4.77 -5.27 -5.78
N LEU A 78 4.49 -4.24 -4.98
CA LEU A 78 3.22 -3.52 -5.08
C LEU A 78 3.27 -2.51 -6.22
N THR A 79 2.24 -2.52 -7.08
CA THR A 79 2.06 -1.48 -8.09
C THR A 79 1.99 -0.10 -7.42
N PRO A 80 2.88 0.86 -7.79
CA PRO A 80 2.86 2.19 -7.22
C PRO A 80 1.55 2.92 -7.48
N PHE A 81 1.06 3.62 -6.47
CA PHE A 81 -0.11 4.49 -6.54
C PHE A 81 0.34 5.95 -6.55
N ILE A 82 -0.05 6.70 -7.58
CA ILE A 82 0.38 8.09 -7.78
C ILE A 82 -0.84 8.99 -7.78
N PHE A 83 -0.76 10.09 -7.04
CA PHE A 83 -1.84 11.08 -6.91
C PHE A 83 -1.28 12.44 -6.51
N ASP A 84 -2.10 13.47 -6.66
CA ASP A 84 -1.77 14.81 -6.20
C ASP A 84 -2.45 15.12 -4.86
N ALA A 85 -1.70 15.73 -3.93
CA ALA A 85 -2.18 16.17 -2.64
C ALA A 85 -1.66 17.57 -2.28
N SER A 86 -2.50 18.39 -1.66
CA SER A 86 -2.13 19.75 -1.25
C SER A 86 -1.45 19.75 0.12
N ILE A 87 -0.25 19.16 0.20
CA ILE A 87 0.52 18.95 1.43
C ILE A 87 1.77 19.82 1.56
N GLY A 88 2.04 20.69 0.59
CA GLY A 88 3.19 21.61 0.61
C GLY A 88 3.06 22.79 1.60
N GLY A 89 1.87 23.02 2.18
CA GLY A 89 1.57 24.00 3.24
C GLY A 89 0.97 23.32 4.47
N ASN A 90 0.43 24.12 5.42
CA ASN A 90 -0.34 23.57 6.54
C ASN A 90 -1.79 23.34 6.13
N ALA A 91 -2.50 22.47 6.84
CA ALA A 91 -3.88 22.11 6.51
C ALA A 91 -4.84 23.30 6.48
N GLY A 92 -4.75 24.19 7.47
CA GLY A 92 -5.59 25.38 7.57
C GLY A 92 -5.23 26.54 6.62
N ASP A 93 -4.06 26.49 5.98
CA ASP A 93 -3.62 27.56 5.08
C ASP A 93 -4.48 27.57 3.81
N ALA A 94 -4.78 28.76 3.30
CA ALA A 94 -5.43 28.93 2.02
C ALA A 94 -4.57 28.30 0.90
N LYS A 95 -5.22 27.63 -0.05
CA LYS A 95 -4.52 27.11 -1.22
C LYS A 95 -3.91 28.26 -2.02
N PRO A 96 -2.59 28.26 -2.24
CA PRO A 96 -1.97 29.30 -3.06
C PRO A 96 -2.49 29.23 -4.50
N ALA A 97 -2.82 30.39 -5.08
CA ALA A 97 -3.33 30.48 -6.45
C ALA A 97 -2.34 29.92 -7.51
N ASN A 98 -1.04 29.96 -7.22
CA ASN A 98 -0.01 29.39 -8.09
C ASN A 98 0.16 27.86 -7.94
N GLY A 99 -0.64 27.22 -7.10
CA GLY A 99 -0.60 25.76 -6.90
C GLY A 99 0.64 25.25 -6.14
N SER A 100 1.41 26.12 -5.48
CA SER A 100 2.66 25.73 -4.83
C SER A 100 2.52 24.80 -3.63
N SER A 101 1.30 24.59 -3.10
CA SER A 101 1.03 23.62 -2.05
C SER A 101 0.83 22.19 -2.58
N TRP A 102 0.58 22.04 -3.87
CA TRP A 102 0.35 20.72 -4.46
C TRP A 102 1.66 19.94 -4.62
N ARG A 103 1.58 18.65 -4.28
CA ARG A 103 2.65 17.68 -4.44
C ARG A 103 2.12 16.46 -5.17
N THR A 104 2.91 15.95 -6.09
CA THR A 104 2.68 14.62 -6.68
C THR A 104 3.34 13.59 -5.78
N VAL A 105 2.53 12.75 -5.16
CA VAL A 105 2.99 11.72 -4.21
C VAL A 105 2.87 10.34 -4.85
N LEU A 106 3.92 9.56 -4.71
CA LEU A 106 3.94 8.14 -5.02
C LEU A 106 3.90 7.35 -3.72
N ILE A 107 2.96 6.42 -3.59
CA ILE A 107 2.99 5.40 -2.55
C ILE A 107 3.32 4.06 -3.20
N GLY A 108 4.39 3.44 -2.75
CA GLY A 108 4.81 2.10 -3.10
C GLY A 108 4.75 1.16 -1.92
N GLY A 109 5.00 -0.12 -2.15
CA GLY A 109 4.99 -1.12 -1.10
C GLY A 109 5.63 -2.42 -1.52
N MET A 110 5.85 -3.29 -0.56
CA MET A 110 6.55 -4.56 -0.77
C MET A 110 5.61 -5.70 -1.17
N ARG A 111 4.30 -5.55 -0.99
CA ARG A 111 3.30 -6.60 -1.23
C ARG A 111 3.68 -7.90 -0.51
N THR A 112 4.12 -8.94 -1.20
CA THR A 112 4.61 -10.20 -0.61
C THR A 112 6.09 -10.15 -0.21
N GLY A 113 6.78 -9.03 -0.43
CA GLY A 113 8.12 -8.80 0.06
C GLY A 113 8.16 -8.51 1.55
N GLY A 114 9.30 -8.80 2.17
CA GLY A 114 9.48 -8.68 3.61
C GLY A 114 8.78 -9.78 4.39
N ALA A 115 8.79 -9.68 5.72
CA ALA A 115 8.12 -10.60 6.62
C ALA A 115 6.69 -10.12 6.93
N CYS A 116 5.74 -11.04 7.01
CA CYS A 116 4.37 -10.72 7.39
C CYS A 116 4.13 -10.74 8.91
N ARG A 117 5.06 -11.31 9.66
CA ARG A 117 5.00 -11.40 11.13
C ARG A 117 6.39 -11.55 11.74
N GLY A 118 6.50 -11.25 13.02
CA GLY A 118 7.64 -11.64 13.82
C GLY A 118 7.62 -13.16 14.05
N THR A 119 8.77 -13.79 13.94
CA THR A 119 8.97 -15.20 14.28
C THR A 119 10.25 -15.33 15.08
N THR A 120 10.23 -16.20 16.09
CA THR A 120 11.42 -16.56 16.86
C THR A 120 12.27 -17.62 16.17
N THR A 121 11.69 -18.28 15.16
CA THR A 121 12.41 -19.22 14.31
C THR A 121 12.99 -18.41 13.16
N ALA A 122 14.30 -18.22 13.16
CA ALA A 122 14.97 -17.65 12.01
C ALA A 122 14.51 -18.43 10.77
N CYS A 123 14.15 -17.71 9.70
CA CYS A 123 14.09 -18.31 8.39
C CYS A 123 15.54 -18.70 8.05
N THR A 124 15.91 -19.89 8.46
CA THR A 124 17.24 -20.42 8.19
C THR A 124 17.39 -20.82 6.75
N ASP A 125 16.27 -20.77 6.02
CA ASP A 125 16.23 -21.36 4.71
C ASP A 125 15.82 -20.38 3.59
N VAL A 126 16.67 -19.45 3.37
CA VAL A 126 17.19 -19.28 2.01
C VAL A 126 18.20 -20.41 1.88
N ASP A 127 17.78 -21.52 1.39
CA ASP A 127 18.39 -22.83 1.48
C ASP A 127 19.90 -22.81 1.19
N GLU A 128 20.72 -22.60 2.22
CA GLU A 128 22.17 -22.73 2.15
C GLU A 128 22.62 -24.21 2.02
N GLY A 129 21.69 -25.13 1.95
CA GLY A 129 21.99 -26.55 2.12
C GLY A 129 21.49 -27.52 1.08
N GLY A 130 20.94 -27.11 -0.06
CA GLY A 130 20.73 -28.04 -1.20
C GLY A 130 19.71 -29.14 -0.96
N GLY A 131 18.65 -28.89 -0.24
CA GLY A 131 17.62 -29.87 0.10
C GLY A 131 16.20 -29.51 -0.36
N GLY A 132 16.02 -29.21 -1.62
CA GLY A 132 14.74 -29.33 -2.30
C GLY A 132 13.56 -28.48 -1.82
N GLY A 133 13.22 -27.41 -2.55
CA GLY A 133 11.86 -26.88 -2.65
C GLY A 133 11.29 -26.29 -1.37
N LYS A 134 12.01 -25.42 -0.69
CA LYS A 134 11.52 -24.79 0.51
C LYS A 134 11.11 -23.36 0.27
N ASP A 135 10.04 -22.99 0.94
CA ASP A 135 9.48 -21.65 0.89
C ASP A 135 10.48 -20.62 1.40
N CYS A 136 10.78 -19.63 0.60
CA CYS A 136 11.65 -18.51 0.94
C CYS A 136 10.93 -17.57 1.91
N VAL A 137 10.86 -17.97 3.15
CA VAL A 137 10.13 -17.23 4.19
C VAL A 137 11.02 -16.17 4.80
N ASN A 138 10.63 -14.92 4.72
CA ASN A 138 11.34 -13.82 5.32
C ASN A 138 10.99 -13.66 6.80
N THR A 139 12.01 -13.34 7.61
CA THR A 139 11.84 -12.95 9.01
C THR A 139 12.39 -11.56 9.25
N PRO A 140 11.76 -10.75 10.14
CA PRO A 140 12.34 -9.48 10.51
C PRO A 140 13.65 -9.69 11.27
N VAL A 141 14.54 -8.72 11.15
CA VAL A 141 15.84 -8.69 11.80
C VAL A 141 15.85 -7.54 12.80
N ASP A 142 16.30 -7.80 14.01
CA ASP A 142 16.50 -6.73 15.00
C ASP A 142 17.81 -5.99 14.70
N VAL A 143 17.71 -4.67 14.57
CA VAL A 143 18.85 -3.78 14.40
C VAL A 143 18.77 -2.66 15.44
N GLY A 144 19.54 -2.79 16.49
CA GLY A 144 19.59 -1.77 17.55
C GLY A 144 18.27 -1.58 18.31
N GLY A 145 17.49 -2.64 18.48
CA GLY A 145 16.20 -2.61 19.16
C GLY A 145 15.00 -2.24 18.24
N ALA A 146 15.25 -2.04 16.96
CA ALA A 146 14.20 -1.84 15.96
C ALA A 146 14.12 -3.05 15.03
N SER A 147 12.96 -3.66 14.90
CA SER A 147 12.73 -4.72 13.93
C SER A 147 12.63 -4.14 12.52
N VAL A 148 13.53 -4.58 11.65
CA VAL A 148 13.58 -4.21 10.24
C VAL A 148 13.28 -5.47 9.42
N GLY A 149 12.67 -5.30 8.24
CA GLY A 149 12.39 -6.43 7.35
C GLY A 149 10.93 -6.85 7.31
N TYR A 150 10.02 -6.17 8.01
CA TYR A 150 8.59 -6.35 7.80
C TYR A 150 8.18 -5.88 6.40
N SER A 151 7.12 -6.48 5.84
CA SER A 151 6.45 -5.91 4.68
C SER A 151 6.01 -4.49 4.98
N SER A 152 6.21 -3.58 4.03
CA SER A 152 6.08 -2.14 4.30
C SER A 152 5.51 -1.38 3.13
N TYR A 153 5.01 -0.18 3.44
CA TYR A 153 4.70 0.88 2.49
C TYR A 153 5.70 2.02 2.62
N PHE A 154 5.84 2.81 1.58
CA PHE A 154 6.63 4.04 1.58
C PHE A 154 5.99 5.09 0.71
N ALA A 155 6.21 6.37 1.00
CA ALA A 155 5.76 7.48 0.19
C ALA A 155 6.91 8.39 -0.21
N ILE A 156 6.89 8.81 -1.47
CA ILE A 156 7.90 9.69 -2.06
C ILE A 156 7.18 10.88 -2.71
N ASP A 157 7.59 12.09 -2.39
CA ASP A 157 7.23 13.28 -3.16
C ASP A 157 8.06 13.29 -4.45
N VAL A 158 7.38 13.10 -5.58
CA VAL A 158 7.96 13.06 -6.92
C VAL A 158 7.59 14.30 -7.73
N THR A 159 7.23 15.40 -7.06
CA THR A 159 6.88 16.69 -7.69
C THR A 159 8.03 17.22 -8.55
N ASP A 160 9.25 17.09 -8.04
CA ASP A 160 10.47 17.27 -8.82
C ASP A 160 11.06 15.91 -9.19
N GLN A 161 10.93 15.54 -10.46
CA GLN A 161 11.40 14.24 -10.97
C GLN A 161 12.92 14.03 -10.82
N ASN A 162 13.71 15.10 -10.71
CA ASN A 162 15.16 15.05 -10.57
C ASN A 162 15.61 15.02 -9.12
N ASN A 163 14.71 15.34 -8.17
CA ASN A 163 15.02 15.46 -6.75
C ASN A 163 13.87 14.90 -5.90
N PRO A 164 13.57 13.59 -6.00
CA PRO A 164 12.52 12.95 -5.20
C PRO A 164 12.83 13.06 -3.71
N GLN A 165 11.79 13.23 -2.90
CA GLN A 165 11.94 13.36 -1.45
C GLN A 165 11.17 12.24 -0.76
N LEU A 166 11.86 11.41 0.03
CA LEU A 166 11.19 10.43 0.88
C LEU A 166 10.35 11.17 1.93
N LEU A 167 9.04 10.91 1.94
CA LEU A 167 8.15 11.44 2.95
C LEU A 167 8.18 10.55 4.20
N TRP A 168 7.98 9.25 4.02
CA TRP A 168 7.98 8.28 5.10
C TRP A 168 8.06 6.84 4.59
N GLU A 169 8.38 5.94 5.52
CA GLU A 169 8.21 4.49 5.40
C GLU A 169 7.37 3.99 6.57
N PHE A 170 6.50 3.03 6.31
CA PHE A 170 5.58 2.47 7.31
C PHE A 170 5.61 0.95 7.29
N SER A 171 5.82 0.35 8.45
CA SER A 171 5.63 -1.07 8.72
C SER A 171 5.14 -1.26 10.15
N ASP A 172 4.39 -2.33 10.38
CA ASP A 172 3.87 -2.68 11.69
C ASP A 172 3.77 -4.20 11.80
N PRO A 173 4.09 -4.81 12.97
CA PRO A 173 3.94 -6.26 13.16
C PRO A 173 2.52 -6.79 12.91
N GLN A 174 1.49 -5.93 13.04
CA GLN A 174 0.09 -6.26 12.80
C GLN A 174 -0.37 -5.93 11.38
N LEU A 175 0.49 -5.36 10.56
CA LEU A 175 0.16 -5.03 9.17
C LEU A 175 -0.02 -6.30 8.31
N GLY A 176 0.74 -7.36 8.60
CA GLY A 176 0.86 -8.48 7.69
C GLY A 176 1.60 -8.10 6.42
N PHE A 177 1.30 -8.76 5.31
CA PHE A 177 1.83 -8.36 4.00
C PHE A 177 1.19 -7.07 3.49
N ALA A 178 1.97 -6.18 2.91
CA ALA A 178 1.54 -4.91 2.36
C ALA A 178 0.82 -5.09 0.99
N THR A 179 -0.21 -5.93 0.96
CA THR A 179 -0.93 -6.33 -0.26
C THR A 179 -2.02 -5.38 -0.68
N THR A 180 -2.47 -4.51 0.23
CA THR A 180 -3.60 -3.62 -0.04
C THR A 180 -3.09 -2.32 -0.66
N GLY A 181 -3.60 -1.96 -1.85
CA GLY A 181 -3.40 -0.59 -2.33
C GLY A 181 -4.05 0.39 -1.35
N PRO A 182 -3.37 1.49 -0.97
CA PRO A 182 -3.90 2.47 -0.02
C PRO A 182 -5.05 3.28 -0.60
N THR A 183 -5.83 3.89 0.28
CA THR A 183 -6.66 5.03 -0.11
C THR A 183 -6.20 6.29 0.60
N VAL A 184 -6.48 7.43 -0.01
CA VAL A 184 -6.19 8.74 0.53
C VAL A 184 -7.51 9.44 0.83
N VAL A 185 -7.60 10.01 2.01
CA VAL A 185 -8.77 10.72 2.52
C VAL A 185 -8.39 12.17 2.77
N ARG A 186 -9.19 13.08 2.25
CA ARG A 186 -9.04 14.51 2.47
C ARG A 186 -10.15 15.05 3.35
N ILE A 187 -9.78 15.80 4.39
CA ILE A 187 -10.69 16.55 5.24
C ILE A 187 -10.31 18.03 5.17
N GLY A 188 -11.26 18.89 4.84
CA GLY A 188 -11.04 20.34 4.72
C GLY A 188 -11.85 20.93 3.59
N ASN A 189 -12.18 22.22 3.67
CA ASN A 189 -13.00 22.89 2.67
C ASN A 189 -12.23 23.15 1.35
N THR A 190 -12.93 23.62 0.32
CA THR A 190 -12.35 23.89 -1.01
C THR A 190 -11.22 24.89 -1.02
N ASN A 191 -11.19 25.82 -0.05
CA ASN A 191 -10.32 26.99 -0.07
C ASN A 191 -9.00 26.76 0.67
N ASN A 192 -8.90 25.72 1.51
CA ASN A 192 -7.69 25.39 2.25
C ASN A 192 -6.98 24.14 1.71
N ASN A 193 -5.75 23.92 2.16
CA ASN A 193 -5.01 22.70 1.81
C ASN A 193 -5.71 21.44 2.31
N GLY A 194 -6.30 21.48 3.52
CA GLY A 194 -6.92 20.37 4.19
C GLY A 194 -5.93 19.42 4.84
N ASP A 195 -6.47 18.55 5.66
CA ASP A 195 -5.75 17.40 6.20
C ASP A 195 -5.87 16.22 5.24
N TRP A 196 -4.75 15.62 4.94
CA TRP A 196 -4.67 14.46 4.06
C TRP A 196 -4.21 13.26 4.88
N PHE A 197 -5.02 12.23 4.88
CA PHE A 197 -4.73 10.98 5.58
C PHE A 197 -4.53 9.84 4.58
N VAL A 198 -3.66 8.93 4.92
CA VAL A 198 -3.55 7.65 4.23
C VAL A 198 -4.16 6.56 5.10
N VAL A 199 -4.88 5.64 4.45
CA VAL A 199 -5.51 4.49 5.10
C VAL A 199 -5.01 3.21 4.44
N PHE A 200 -4.46 2.30 5.25
CA PHE A 200 -4.07 0.95 4.86
C PHE A 200 -4.91 -0.08 5.59
N GLY A 201 -5.20 -1.19 4.97
CA GLY A 201 -5.75 -2.35 5.64
C GLY A 201 -4.67 -3.36 5.98
N SER A 202 -4.86 -4.13 7.03
CA SER A 202 -4.01 -5.29 7.29
C SER A 202 -4.15 -6.31 6.17
N GLY A 203 -3.02 -6.81 5.69
CA GLY A 203 -2.96 -7.89 4.72
C GLY A 203 -2.89 -9.26 5.37
N PRO A 204 -2.67 -10.31 4.56
CA PRO A 204 -2.47 -11.66 5.06
C PRO A 204 -1.31 -11.76 6.03
N THR A 205 -1.44 -12.61 7.04
CA THR A 205 -0.40 -12.90 8.04
C THR A 205 0.08 -14.35 7.97
N GLY A 206 -0.42 -15.12 6.98
CA GLY A 206 -0.19 -16.55 6.87
C GLY A 206 -1.18 -17.38 7.71
N PRO A 207 -1.00 -18.70 7.75
CA PRO A 207 -2.02 -19.63 8.21
C PRO A 207 -2.26 -19.57 9.71
N ILE A 208 -3.45 -19.98 10.10
CA ILE A 208 -3.84 -20.27 11.47
C ILE A 208 -3.41 -21.70 11.77
N ILE A 209 -2.12 -21.90 12.02
CA ILE A 209 -1.59 -23.21 12.44
C ILE A 209 -0.97 -23.06 13.82
N THR A 210 -1.31 -23.96 14.72
CA THR A 210 -0.74 -24.02 16.07
C THR A 210 0.68 -24.59 16.10
N ASP A 211 1.05 -25.37 15.09
CA ASP A 211 2.39 -25.92 14.94
C ASP A 211 3.37 -24.80 14.54
N ALA A 212 4.24 -24.42 15.46
CA ALA A 212 5.22 -23.36 15.26
C ALA A 212 6.20 -23.66 14.12
N ALA A 213 6.51 -24.93 13.86
CA ALA A 213 7.41 -25.32 12.77
C ALA A 213 6.79 -25.11 11.38
N LYS A 214 5.46 -25.14 11.28
CA LYS A 214 4.74 -24.95 10.01
C LYS A 214 4.30 -23.50 9.78
N LYS A 215 4.24 -22.68 10.81
CA LYS A 215 3.81 -21.27 10.69
C LYS A 215 4.66 -20.46 9.75
N THR A 216 5.95 -20.72 9.70
CA THR A 216 6.90 -20.02 8.83
C THR A 216 6.78 -20.47 7.38
N SER A 217 6.61 -21.77 7.14
CA SER A 217 6.55 -22.35 5.80
C SER A 217 5.34 -21.89 4.96
N TYR A 218 4.32 -21.34 5.62
CA TYR A 218 3.05 -20.97 4.98
C TYR A 218 2.73 -19.48 5.05
N GLN A 219 3.71 -18.63 5.33
CA GLN A 219 3.41 -17.19 5.47
C GLN A 219 2.86 -16.54 4.19
N PHE A 220 3.15 -17.08 3.00
CA PHE A 220 2.65 -16.54 1.73
C PHE A 220 1.20 -16.95 1.40
N MET A 221 0.54 -17.68 2.26
CA MET A 221 -0.86 -18.05 2.05
C MET A 221 -1.78 -16.86 2.32
N GLY A 222 -2.80 -16.72 1.51
CA GLY A 222 -3.84 -15.69 1.65
C GLY A 222 -4.78 -15.96 2.81
N SER A 223 -4.23 -15.94 4.03
CA SER A 223 -4.93 -16.19 5.30
C SER A 223 -4.48 -15.21 6.36
N SER A 224 -5.21 -15.10 7.47
CA SER A 224 -4.88 -14.21 8.57
C SER A 224 -5.29 -14.81 9.92
N ASP A 225 -4.42 -14.76 10.91
CA ASP A 225 -4.69 -15.20 12.28
C ASP A 225 -5.08 -14.03 13.21
N GLN A 226 -5.41 -12.89 12.65
CA GLN A 226 -5.81 -11.69 13.39
C GLN A 226 -7.10 -11.08 12.85
N ASN A 227 -7.63 -10.11 13.60
CA ASN A 227 -8.72 -9.28 13.11
C ASN A 227 -8.25 -8.38 11.96
N LEU A 228 -9.17 -8.04 11.07
CA LEU A 228 -8.96 -6.95 10.11
C LEU A 228 -8.72 -5.65 10.86
N ARG A 229 -7.58 -5.01 10.56
CA ARG A 229 -7.19 -3.70 11.10
C ARG A 229 -7.02 -2.67 10.02
N LEU A 230 -7.30 -1.42 10.36
CA LEU A 230 -7.03 -0.26 9.52
C LEU A 230 -5.97 0.60 10.21
N PHE A 231 -4.97 1.02 9.45
CA PHE A 231 -3.88 1.89 9.89
C PHE A 231 -4.08 3.25 9.22
N ILE A 232 -4.16 4.30 10.03
CA ILE A 232 -4.49 5.64 9.56
C ILE A 232 -3.48 6.62 10.13
N PHE A 233 -2.89 7.46 9.28
CA PHE A 233 -2.03 8.56 9.71
C PHE A 233 -2.00 9.69 8.67
N ASN A 234 -1.54 10.86 9.09
CA ASN A 234 -1.46 12.02 8.21
C ASN A 234 -0.39 11.79 7.12
N LEU A 235 -0.78 12.00 5.86
CA LEU A 235 0.05 11.76 4.68
C LEU A 235 1.35 12.58 4.69
N LYS A 236 1.29 13.83 5.16
CA LYS A 236 2.43 14.75 5.16
C LYS A 236 3.44 14.39 6.26
N THR A 237 2.97 14.15 7.47
CA THR A 237 3.84 13.95 8.65
C THR A 237 4.26 12.50 8.82
N GLY A 238 3.54 11.57 8.18
CA GLY A 238 3.83 10.14 8.22
C GLY A 238 3.49 9.48 9.57
N PRO A 239 3.94 8.22 9.73
CA PRO A 239 3.62 7.41 10.90
C PRO A 239 4.32 7.88 12.19
N GLY A 240 5.29 8.77 12.08
CA GLY A 240 6.11 9.20 13.21
C GLY A 240 7.15 8.13 13.64
N ILE A 241 7.99 8.51 14.61
CA ILE A 241 8.98 7.58 15.18
C ILE A 241 8.24 6.47 15.92
N ASN A 242 8.61 5.22 15.64
CA ASN A 242 7.98 4.02 16.22
C ASN A 242 6.44 4.00 16.05
N ASN A 243 5.94 4.49 14.94
CA ASN A 243 4.51 4.57 14.62
C ASN A 243 3.67 5.40 15.60
N ALA A 244 4.27 6.37 16.29
CA ALA A 244 3.59 7.16 17.33
C ALA A 244 2.36 7.94 16.82
N ASN A 245 2.29 8.23 15.52
CA ASN A 245 1.19 8.96 14.89
C ASN A 245 0.19 8.04 14.18
N VAL A 246 0.36 6.71 14.26
CA VAL A 246 -0.52 5.76 13.61
C VAL A 246 -1.71 5.45 14.49
N ILE A 247 -2.90 5.65 13.94
CA ILE A 247 -4.15 5.23 14.56
C ILE A 247 -4.49 3.85 14.00
N VAL A 248 -4.57 2.86 14.88
CA VAL A 248 -4.96 1.49 14.54
C VAL A 248 -6.41 1.29 14.94
N LYS A 249 -7.27 1.01 13.96
CA LYS A 249 -8.66 0.63 14.19
C LYS A 249 -8.84 -0.87 14.00
N ASP A 250 -9.16 -1.56 15.08
CA ASP A 250 -9.62 -2.95 15.02
C ASP A 250 -11.10 -2.97 14.62
N THR A 251 -11.42 -3.65 13.53
CA THR A 251 -12.79 -3.71 12.99
C THR A 251 -13.67 -4.74 13.71
N GLY A 252 -13.06 -5.62 14.52
CA GLY A 252 -13.73 -6.75 15.15
C GLY A 252 -14.00 -7.94 14.21
N ILE A 253 -13.68 -7.82 12.91
CA ILE A 253 -13.84 -8.93 11.96
C ILE A 253 -12.66 -9.88 12.12
N GLN A 254 -12.95 -11.04 12.72
CA GLN A 254 -11.93 -12.04 13.05
C GLN A 254 -11.42 -12.78 11.83
N TYR A 255 -10.16 -13.20 11.89
CA TYR A 255 -9.50 -14.00 10.85
C TYR A 255 -9.72 -13.38 9.46
N ALA A 256 -9.33 -12.11 9.31
CA ALA A 256 -9.63 -11.37 8.11
C ALA A 256 -8.48 -10.44 7.68
N PHE A 257 -8.46 -10.12 6.40
CA PHE A 257 -7.55 -9.14 5.82
C PHE A 257 -8.26 -8.32 4.73
N ALA A 258 -7.76 -7.12 4.48
CA ALA A 258 -8.35 -6.20 3.52
C ALA A 258 -8.03 -6.58 2.07
N GLY A 259 -8.95 -6.27 1.18
CA GLY A 259 -8.71 -6.13 -0.25
C GLY A 259 -8.07 -4.77 -0.58
N SER A 260 -7.91 -4.49 -1.87
CA SER A 260 -7.42 -3.18 -2.33
C SER A 260 -8.39 -2.07 -1.96
N MET A 261 -7.83 -0.90 -1.62
CA MET A 261 -8.60 0.29 -1.25
C MET A 261 -8.34 1.48 -2.20
N ILE A 262 -7.62 1.26 -3.30
CA ILE A 262 -7.26 2.34 -4.23
C ILE A 262 -8.54 3.06 -4.69
N SER A 263 -8.56 4.39 -4.49
CA SER A 263 -9.67 5.27 -4.89
C SER A 263 -11.03 4.89 -4.28
N SER A 264 -11.06 4.27 -3.10
CA SER A 264 -12.30 3.85 -2.43
C SER A 264 -12.88 4.92 -1.48
N ALA A 265 -12.22 6.06 -1.29
CA ALA A 265 -12.78 7.21 -0.60
C ALA A 265 -13.87 7.88 -1.44
N ILE A 266 -14.89 8.41 -0.79
CA ILE A 266 -16.03 9.06 -1.43
C ILE A 266 -16.44 10.33 -0.68
N ASP A 267 -16.58 11.41 -1.44
CA ASP A 267 -17.22 12.66 -1.05
C ASP A 267 -18.64 12.65 -1.64
N THR A 268 -19.65 12.44 -0.79
CA THR A 268 -21.04 12.24 -1.22
C THR A 268 -21.79 13.55 -1.45
N ASN A 269 -21.37 14.62 -0.80
CA ASN A 269 -22.00 15.92 -0.85
C ASN A 269 -21.23 16.94 -1.74
N LEU A 270 -20.07 16.51 -2.28
CA LEU A 270 -19.21 17.28 -3.17
C LEU A 270 -18.66 18.56 -2.53
N ASN A 271 -18.35 18.51 -1.25
CA ASN A 271 -17.77 19.61 -0.50
C ASN A 271 -16.24 19.53 -0.35
N TYR A 272 -15.60 18.57 -1.04
CA TYR A 272 -14.17 18.28 -1.01
C TYR A 272 -13.65 17.69 0.31
N MET A 273 -14.56 17.14 1.12
CA MET A 273 -14.22 16.31 2.28
C MET A 273 -14.73 14.90 2.02
N ASP A 274 -13.88 13.91 2.21
CA ASP A 274 -14.29 12.52 2.03
C ASP A 274 -15.12 12.04 3.21
N ASP A 275 -16.36 11.59 2.95
CA ASP A 275 -17.31 11.12 3.96
C ASP A 275 -17.04 9.70 4.41
N ALA A 276 -16.54 8.86 3.52
CA ALA A 276 -16.36 7.44 3.79
C ALA A 276 -15.31 6.78 2.89
N VAL A 277 -14.77 5.67 3.40
CA VAL A 277 -13.94 4.72 2.64
C VAL A 277 -14.65 3.38 2.63
N TYR A 278 -14.87 2.79 1.46
CA TYR A 278 -15.40 1.43 1.33
C TYR A 278 -14.28 0.43 1.16
N ILE A 279 -14.31 -0.65 1.94
CA ILE A 279 -13.21 -1.59 2.06
C ILE A 279 -13.74 -3.00 1.89
N GLY A 280 -13.29 -3.67 0.83
CA GLY A 280 -13.50 -5.10 0.66
C GLY A 280 -12.62 -5.89 1.64
N TYR A 281 -13.09 -7.04 2.07
CA TYR A 281 -12.28 -7.93 2.89
C TYR A 281 -12.54 -9.40 2.58
N THR A 282 -11.54 -10.21 2.91
CA THR A 282 -11.60 -11.66 2.91
C THR A 282 -11.50 -12.14 4.34
N LYS A 283 -12.34 -13.11 4.72
CA LYS A 283 -12.30 -13.75 6.03
C LYS A 283 -12.46 -15.25 5.94
N MET A 284 -11.99 -15.92 6.98
CA MET A 284 -12.19 -17.36 7.12
C MET A 284 -13.67 -17.69 7.40
N ASN A 285 -14.15 -18.76 6.80
CA ASN A 285 -15.46 -19.32 7.16
C ASN A 285 -15.34 -20.12 8.46
N THR A 286 -15.74 -19.53 9.56
CA THR A 286 -15.68 -20.17 10.88
C THR A 286 -16.73 -21.27 11.08
N ALA A 287 -17.78 -21.32 10.28
CA ALA A 287 -18.80 -22.36 10.35
C ALA A 287 -18.29 -23.73 9.87
N ASP A 288 -17.24 -23.75 9.05
CA ASP A 288 -16.65 -24.98 8.51
C ASP A 288 -15.56 -25.59 9.44
N GLY A 289 -15.50 -25.16 10.69
CA GLY A 289 -14.56 -25.67 11.69
C GLY A 289 -13.18 -25.04 11.58
N ALA A 290 -13.03 -23.83 12.10
CA ALA A 290 -11.75 -23.17 12.23
C ALA A 290 -10.74 -24.06 12.97
N GLY A 291 -9.62 -24.33 12.33
CA GLY A 291 -8.50 -25.02 12.98
C GLY A 291 -8.61 -26.54 13.03
N THR A 292 -9.46 -27.18 12.27
CA THR A 292 -9.35 -28.61 12.06
C THR A 292 -8.30 -28.91 10.99
N THR A 293 -7.54 -29.96 11.18
CA THR A 293 -6.46 -30.43 10.30
C THR A 293 -6.96 -30.83 8.89
N ALA A 294 -8.26 -30.86 8.65
CA ALA A 294 -8.84 -31.34 7.40
C ALA A 294 -8.94 -30.27 6.30
N ASP A 295 -9.16 -29.02 6.64
CA ASP A 295 -9.14 -27.91 5.66
C ASP A 295 -8.93 -26.58 6.40
N PRO A 296 -7.67 -26.26 6.78
CA PRO A 296 -7.37 -25.03 7.51
C PRO A 296 -7.56 -23.76 6.66
N TYR A 297 -8.00 -23.86 5.39
CA TYR A 297 -7.83 -22.81 4.41
C TYR A 297 -9.13 -22.36 3.74
N LYS A 298 -10.28 -22.53 4.38
CA LYS A 298 -11.57 -22.08 3.80
C LYS A 298 -11.75 -20.57 3.90
N TRP A 299 -10.99 -19.86 3.12
CA TRP A 299 -11.08 -18.40 2.95
C TRP A 299 -12.14 -18.06 1.89
N THR A 300 -13.33 -18.56 2.09
CA THR A 300 -14.46 -18.46 1.15
C THR A 300 -15.45 -17.38 1.50
N GLN A 301 -15.25 -16.72 2.64
CA GLN A 301 -16.09 -15.65 3.13
C GLN A 301 -15.42 -14.30 2.96
N GLY A 302 -16.22 -13.27 3.04
CA GLY A 302 -15.77 -11.89 2.96
C GLY A 302 -16.95 -10.95 2.94
N GLY A 303 -16.65 -9.69 2.66
CA GLY A 303 -17.67 -8.67 2.65
C GLY A 303 -17.12 -7.30 2.31
N VAL A 304 -17.94 -6.30 2.54
CA VAL A 304 -17.61 -4.88 2.40
C VAL A 304 -17.92 -4.16 3.70
N GLY A 305 -16.94 -3.46 4.21
CA GLY A 305 -17.10 -2.54 5.31
C GLY A 305 -16.95 -1.09 4.87
N ARG A 306 -17.22 -0.19 5.78
CA ARG A 306 -17.16 1.24 5.56
C ARG A 306 -16.53 1.92 6.78
N LEU A 307 -15.51 2.73 6.52
CA LEU A 307 -14.93 3.66 7.48
C LEU A 307 -15.57 5.01 7.25
N LEU A 308 -16.39 5.49 8.19
CA LEU A 308 -17.02 6.80 8.16
C LEU A 308 -16.11 7.83 8.78
N THR A 309 -15.78 8.88 8.05
CA THR A 309 -14.95 9.98 8.53
C THR A 309 -15.78 11.00 9.31
N ASN A 310 -17.06 11.14 8.96
CA ASN A 310 -17.94 12.22 9.44
C ASN A 310 -17.30 13.61 9.23
N GLU A 311 -16.44 13.72 8.21
CA GLU A 311 -15.66 14.93 7.90
C GLU A 311 -14.83 15.44 9.10
N ASN A 312 -14.53 14.57 10.05
CA ASN A 312 -13.81 14.93 11.27
C ASN A 312 -12.29 14.87 11.01
N PRO A 313 -11.54 15.96 11.31
CA PRO A 313 -10.09 15.98 11.14
C PRO A 313 -9.33 15.09 12.13
N ASP A 314 -10.00 14.59 13.16
CA ASP A 314 -9.44 13.60 14.09
C ASP A 314 -9.86 12.18 13.70
N PRO A 315 -8.95 11.36 13.10
CA PRO A 315 -9.28 10.00 12.68
C PRO A 315 -9.62 9.04 13.85
N THR A 316 -9.33 9.40 15.09
CA THR A 316 -9.77 8.60 16.26
C THR A 316 -11.28 8.54 16.35
N GLN A 317 -11.97 9.57 15.86
CA GLN A 317 -13.43 9.70 15.84
C GLN A 317 -14.09 9.00 14.64
N TRP A 318 -13.30 8.52 13.67
CA TRP A 318 -13.87 7.82 12.54
C TRP A 318 -14.42 6.46 12.96
N ALA A 319 -15.54 6.07 12.38
CA ALA A 319 -16.29 4.90 12.79
C ALA A 319 -16.29 3.79 11.72
N TRP A 320 -16.06 2.56 12.14
CA TRP A 320 -16.22 1.38 11.28
C TRP A 320 -17.65 0.87 11.30
N SER A 321 -18.16 0.44 10.16
CA SER A 321 -19.40 -0.32 10.04
C SER A 321 -19.33 -1.35 8.93
N THR A 322 -19.89 -2.54 9.14
CA THR A 322 -20.05 -3.55 8.11
C THR A 322 -21.26 -3.22 7.24
N VAL A 323 -21.08 -3.18 5.93
CA VAL A 323 -22.12 -2.90 4.95
C VAL A 323 -22.75 -4.21 4.44
N MET A 324 -21.89 -5.15 4.06
CA MET A 324 -22.25 -6.49 3.60
C MET A 324 -21.30 -7.50 4.19
N ASP A 325 -21.81 -8.65 4.59
CA ASP A 325 -21.00 -9.74 5.13
C ASP A 325 -21.41 -11.08 4.51
N ASN A 326 -20.53 -12.05 4.53
CA ASN A 326 -20.76 -13.41 4.04
C ASN A 326 -21.15 -13.48 2.55
N ILE A 327 -20.63 -12.57 1.73
CA ILE A 327 -20.87 -12.53 0.28
C ILE A 327 -19.76 -13.18 -0.55
N GLY A 328 -18.74 -13.72 0.11
CA GLY A 328 -17.51 -14.22 -0.51
C GLY A 328 -16.35 -13.21 -0.42
N PRO A 329 -15.14 -13.63 -0.81
CA PRO A 329 -13.94 -12.79 -0.76
C PRO A 329 -14.06 -11.54 -1.63
N VAL A 330 -13.75 -10.38 -1.08
CA VAL A 330 -13.67 -9.11 -1.82
C VAL A 330 -12.24 -8.59 -1.76
N THR A 331 -11.47 -8.87 -2.80
CA THR A 331 -10.04 -8.56 -2.88
C THR A 331 -9.72 -7.30 -3.69
N SER A 332 -10.63 -6.91 -4.59
CA SER A 332 -10.49 -5.70 -5.41
C SER A 332 -11.04 -4.48 -4.69
N ALA A 333 -10.63 -3.29 -5.16
CA ALA A 333 -11.20 -2.05 -4.70
C ALA A 333 -12.70 -1.98 -4.99
N VAL A 334 -13.45 -1.43 -4.04
CA VAL A 334 -14.90 -1.21 -4.19
C VAL A 334 -15.09 0.01 -5.08
N ALA A 335 -15.70 -0.20 -6.24
CA ALA A 335 -16.03 0.88 -7.17
C ALA A 335 -17.25 1.65 -6.67
N LYS A 336 -17.19 2.97 -6.80
CA LYS A 336 -18.31 3.88 -6.52
C LYS A 336 -18.97 4.33 -7.83
N LEU A 337 -20.29 4.44 -7.82
CA LEU A 337 -21.04 5.02 -8.90
C LEU A 337 -21.78 6.26 -8.37
N GLU A 338 -21.45 7.42 -8.90
CA GLU A 338 -22.16 8.65 -8.61
C GLU A 338 -23.35 8.80 -9.56
N SER A 339 -24.54 8.98 -9.00
CA SER A 339 -25.72 9.28 -9.81
C SER A 339 -25.82 10.78 -10.08
N THR A 340 -25.69 11.17 -11.34
CA THR A 340 -25.87 12.57 -11.77
C THR A 340 -27.34 12.98 -11.94
N ARG A 341 -28.29 12.06 -11.62
CA ARG A 341 -29.72 12.23 -11.92
C ARG A 341 -30.42 13.30 -11.07
N ASN A 342 -29.78 13.77 -10.00
CA ASN A 342 -30.34 14.76 -9.06
C ASN A 342 -29.48 16.05 -8.99
N LYS A 343 -28.83 16.43 -10.09
CA LYS A 343 -28.24 17.75 -10.20
C LYS A 343 -29.18 18.68 -10.95
#